data_28ea4b5a470ab4ff0e08b641e4b99f82
#
_entry.id   28ea4b5a470ab4ff0e08b641e4b99f82
#
_cell.length_a   1.000
_cell.length_b   1.000
_cell.length_c   1.000
_cell.angle_alpha   90.00
_cell.angle_beta   90.00
_cell.angle_gamma   90.00
#
_symmetry.space_group_name_H-M   'P 1'
#
loop_
_entity.id
_entity.type
_entity.pdbx_description
1 polymer ?
#
loop_
_entity_poly.entity_id
_entity_poly.type
_entity_poly.pdbx_seq_one_letter_code
_entity_poly.pdbx_strand_id
1 'polypeptide(L)'
;YLRVDLQVTTSSKPEFELLGEGAHDLPASEDNLLWKVTRRVFEGEKQPVPGVRLKIENQIPLARGLGSSAAAIVAGVSCFEALTGLELSPDKFFHYAFEFENHPDNITAARFGGFTVSAVAENGKVSFFRAPIAPKLKILLTVPEFRLETQKARAAIPRSLDLPDAVFNLQRSSLTVAALLRNEFHFLRESLRDRLHQPFRAPLIPGFEEILCLNQEGISGLK
;
A
#
# COMPACT_ATOMS: atom_id res chain seq x y z
N TYR A 1 4.41 -10.60 -2.45
CA TYR A 1 5.53 -9.68 -2.69
C TYR A 1 5.56 -9.20 -4.13
N LEU A 2 6.33 -8.14 -4.38
CA LEU A 2 6.75 -7.68 -5.69
C LEU A 2 8.28 -7.80 -5.76
N ARG A 3 8.78 -8.52 -6.76
CA ARG A 3 10.22 -8.68 -7.01
C ARG A 3 10.56 -8.06 -8.37
N VAL A 4 11.67 -7.36 -8.42
CA VAL A 4 12.18 -6.77 -9.66
C VAL A 4 13.65 -7.17 -9.83
N ASP A 5 13.94 -7.87 -10.90
CA ASP A 5 15.31 -8.15 -11.33
C ASP A 5 15.67 -7.16 -12.44
N LEU A 6 16.78 -6.46 -12.28
CA LEU A 6 17.25 -5.41 -13.18
C LEU A 6 18.52 -5.84 -13.91
N GLN A 7 18.55 -5.65 -15.21
CA GLN A 7 19.75 -5.83 -16.03
C GLN A 7 19.97 -4.58 -16.89
N VAL A 8 21.13 -3.96 -16.78
CA VAL A 8 21.53 -2.86 -17.67
C VAL A 8 21.82 -3.43 -19.06
N THR A 9 21.31 -2.77 -20.09
CA THR A 9 21.46 -3.17 -21.50
C THR A 9 22.00 -2.01 -22.34
N THR A 10 22.38 -2.32 -23.57
CA THR A 10 22.77 -1.31 -24.57
C THR A 10 21.58 -0.76 -25.35
N SER A 11 20.38 -1.30 -25.14
CA SER A 11 19.13 -0.85 -25.78
C SER A 11 18.77 0.55 -25.30
N SER A 12 18.27 1.40 -26.20
CA SER A 12 17.74 2.72 -25.84
C SER A 12 16.32 2.64 -25.25
N LYS A 13 15.67 1.48 -25.35
CA LYS A 13 14.30 1.26 -24.84
C LYS A 13 14.32 0.22 -23.73
N PRO A 14 13.47 0.39 -22.69
CA PRO A 14 13.32 -0.63 -21.67
C PRO A 14 12.65 -1.88 -22.23
N GLU A 15 13.11 -3.04 -21.76
CA GLU A 15 12.50 -4.34 -22.06
C GLU A 15 11.80 -4.85 -20.80
N PHE A 16 10.60 -5.47 -20.96
CA PHE A 16 9.79 -5.93 -19.85
C PHE A 16 9.46 -7.41 -19.95
N GLU A 17 9.65 -8.13 -18.86
CA GLU A 17 9.13 -9.46 -18.61
C GLU A 17 8.24 -9.40 -17.37
N LEU A 18 6.93 -9.63 -17.52
CA LEU A 18 5.95 -9.57 -16.44
C LEU A 18 5.50 -10.98 -16.08
N LEU A 19 5.52 -11.30 -14.78
CA LEU A 19 5.17 -12.61 -14.24
C LEU A 19 4.22 -12.48 -13.03
N GLY A 20 3.41 -13.52 -12.82
CA GLY A 20 2.52 -13.63 -11.66
C GLY A 20 1.20 -12.88 -11.82
N GLU A 21 0.70 -12.33 -10.71
CA GLU A 21 -0.60 -11.68 -10.62
C GLU A 21 -0.69 -10.44 -11.53
N GLY A 22 -1.67 -10.46 -12.44
CA GLY A 22 -1.93 -9.37 -13.37
C GLY A 22 -0.90 -9.22 -14.49
N ALA A 23 -0.03 -10.19 -14.74
CA ALA A 23 0.98 -10.10 -15.79
C ALA A 23 0.41 -9.81 -17.19
N HIS A 24 -0.84 -10.26 -17.45
CA HIS A 24 -1.54 -10.00 -18.71
C HIS A 24 -2.33 -8.68 -18.73
N ASP A 25 -2.60 -8.10 -17.54
CA ASP A 25 -3.38 -6.87 -17.38
C ASP A 25 -2.49 -5.63 -17.29
N LEU A 26 -1.23 -5.81 -16.88
CA LEU A 26 -0.28 -4.71 -16.71
C LEU A 26 0.46 -4.40 -18.01
N PRO A 27 0.76 -3.13 -18.31
CA PRO A 27 1.50 -2.78 -19.52
C PRO A 27 2.96 -3.26 -19.43
N ALA A 28 3.39 -4.05 -20.43
CA ALA A 28 4.78 -4.42 -20.66
C ALA A 28 5.47 -3.37 -21.56
N SER A 29 5.37 -2.10 -21.21
CA SER A 29 5.85 -0.96 -21.97
C SER A 29 6.26 0.19 -21.06
N GLU A 30 6.66 1.31 -21.63
CA GLU A 30 6.94 2.55 -20.89
C GLU A 30 5.74 3.09 -20.08
N ASP A 31 4.53 2.57 -20.35
CA ASP A 31 3.34 2.88 -19.57
C ASP A 31 3.25 2.14 -18.23
N ASN A 32 4.14 1.19 -17.98
CA ASN A 32 4.21 0.49 -16.69
C ASN A 32 4.46 1.48 -15.55
N LEU A 33 3.65 1.41 -14.50
CA LEU A 33 3.71 2.35 -13.37
C LEU A 33 5.10 2.38 -12.71
N LEU A 34 5.70 1.20 -12.47
CA LEU A 34 7.02 1.10 -11.88
C LEU A 34 8.05 1.87 -12.73
N TRP A 35 8.01 1.67 -14.06
CA TRP A 35 8.93 2.35 -14.96
C TRP A 35 8.67 3.86 -15.06
N LYS A 36 7.41 4.30 -15.08
CA LYS A 36 7.06 5.74 -15.02
C LYS A 36 7.67 6.41 -13.81
N VAL A 37 7.56 5.75 -12.64
CA VAL A 37 8.19 6.25 -11.41
C VAL A 37 9.71 6.29 -11.54
N THR A 38 10.33 5.17 -11.99
CA THR A 38 11.78 5.11 -12.18
C THR A 38 12.27 6.25 -13.06
N ARG A 39 11.67 6.41 -14.24
CA ARG A 39 12.03 7.47 -15.18
C ARG A 39 11.86 8.86 -14.57
N ARG A 40 10.75 9.09 -13.86
CA ARG A 40 10.49 10.38 -13.20
C ARG A 40 11.57 10.74 -12.17
N VAL A 41 12.08 9.74 -11.43
CA VAL A 41 13.18 9.98 -10.48
C VAL A 41 14.49 10.31 -11.21
N PHE A 42 14.82 9.57 -12.29
CA PHE A 42 15.97 9.89 -13.12
C PHE A 42 15.94 11.33 -13.66
N GLU A 43 14.79 11.77 -14.16
CA GLU A 43 14.56 13.13 -14.66
C GLU A 43 14.76 14.17 -13.54
N GLY A 44 14.17 13.92 -12.36
CA GLY A 44 14.24 14.84 -11.22
C GLY A 44 15.63 14.96 -10.62
N GLU A 45 16.39 13.86 -10.57
CA GLU A 45 17.78 13.83 -10.10
C GLU A 45 18.79 14.17 -11.21
N LYS A 46 18.32 14.52 -12.42
CA LYS A 46 19.16 14.88 -13.59
C LYS A 46 20.17 13.81 -13.95
N GLN A 47 19.80 12.56 -13.81
CA GLN A 47 20.62 11.40 -14.18
C GLN A 47 20.19 10.88 -15.56
N PRO A 48 21.13 10.38 -16.37
CA PRO A 48 20.77 9.75 -17.64
C PRO A 48 20.05 8.44 -17.39
N VAL A 49 18.92 8.21 -18.09
CA VAL A 49 18.18 6.96 -18.00
C VAL A 49 18.93 5.87 -18.76
N PRO A 50 19.39 4.80 -18.13
CA PRO A 50 20.08 3.72 -18.81
C PRO A 50 19.12 2.84 -19.59
N GLY A 51 19.62 2.10 -20.59
CA GLY A 51 18.89 0.98 -21.17
C GLY A 51 18.78 -0.14 -20.13
N VAL A 52 17.59 -0.70 -19.95
CA VAL A 52 17.35 -1.72 -18.94
C VAL A 52 16.42 -2.82 -19.43
N ARG A 53 16.62 -4.03 -18.92
CA ARG A 53 15.64 -5.10 -18.91
C ARG A 53 15.11 -5.26 -17.49
N LEU A 54 13.79 -5.22 -17.36
CA LEU A 54 13.06 -5.37 -16.10
C LEU A 54 12.29 -6.68 -16.14
N LYS A 55 12.62 -7.59 -15.23
CA LYS A 55 11.78 -8.76 -14.95
C LYS A 55 11.02 -8.49 -13.65
N ILE A 56 9.71 -8.38 -13.76
CA ILE A 56 8.80 -8.00 -12.66
C ILE A 56 7.93 -9.20 -12.32
N GLU A 57 8.14 -9.78 -11.15
CA GLU A 57 7.32 -10.84 -10.59
C GLU A 57 6.40 -10.28 -9.51
N ASN A 58 5.10 -10.22 -9.78
CA ASN A 58 4.10 -9.72 -8.86
C ASN A 58 3.29 -10.87 -8.26
N GLN A 59 3.21 -10.93 -6.93
CA GLN A 59 2.36 -11.87 -6.18
C GLN A 59 1.27 -11.13 -5.38
N ILE A 60 1.12 -9.82 -5.59
CA ILE A 60 0.12 -9.00 -4.91
C ILE A 60 -1.12 -8.93 -5.80
N PRO A 61 -2.28 -9.46 -5.35
CA PRO A 61 -3.52 -9.38 -6.10
C PRO A 61 -3.88 -7.94 -6.47
N LEU A 62 -4.18 -7.71 -7.75
CA LEU A 62 -4.49 -6.38 -8.26
C LEU A 62 -5.90 -5.95 -7.86
N ALA A 63 -6.09 -4.66 -7.58
CA ALA A 63 -7.40 -4.04 -7.25
C ALA A 63 -8.13 -4.70 -6.06
N ARG A 64 -7.38 -5.20 -5.07
CA ARG A 64 -7.91 -5.84 -3.84
C ARG A 64 -7.60 -5.06 -2.56
N GLY A 65 -7.15 -3.81 -2.66
CA GLY A 65 -6.78 -3.02 -1.48
C GLY A 65 -5.49 -3.47 -0.78
N LEU A 66 -4.67 -4.32 -1.43
CA LEU A 66 -3.45 -4.89 -0.86
C LEU A 66 -2.18 -4.10 -1.19
N GLY A 67 -2.32 -2.87 -1.67
CA GLY A 67 -1.19 -1.96 -1.88
C GLY A 67 -0.31 -2.26 -3.10
N SER A 68 -0.82 -2.97 -4.12
CA SER A 68 -0.04 -3.30 -5.33
C SER A 68 0.50 -2.04 -6.04
N SER A 69 -0.30 -0.97 -6.11
CA SER A 69 0.13 0.32 -6.68
C SER A 69 1.29 0.93 -5.86
N ALA A 70 1.15 0.98 -4.54
CA ALA A 70 2.20 1.49 -3.66
C ALA A 70 3.49 0.66 -3.76
N ALA A 71 3.38 -0.67 -3.84
CA ALA A 71 4.54 -1.54 -4.05
C ALA A 71 5.25 -1.25 -5.38
N ALA A 72 4.51 -1.02 -6.48
CA ALA A 72 5.08 -0.65 -7.77
C ALA A 72 5.78 0.72 -7.74
N ILE A 73 5.19 1.71 -7.04
CA ILE A 73 5.80 3.04 -6.85
C ILE A 73 7.10 2.92 -6.05
N VAL A 74 7.07 2.24 -4.92
CA VAL A 74 8.27 2.02 -4.09
C VAL A 74 9.35 1.28 -4.88
N ALA A 75 8.99 0.24 -5.62
CA ALA A 75 9.91 -0.49 -6.48
C ALA A 75 10.51 0.42 -7.57
N GLY A 76 9.71 1.31 -8.16
CA GLY A 76 10.19 2.27 -9.15
C GLY A 76 11.25 3.23 -8.61
N VAL A 77 11.07 3.77 -7.40
CA VAL A 77 12.10 4.58 -6.74
C VAL A 77 13.34 3.73 -6.42
N SER A 78 13.14 2.51 -5.91
CA SER A 78 14.24 1.60 -5.58
C SER A 78 15.03 1.15 -6.82
N CYS A 79 14.39 1.06 -8.00
CA CYS A 79 15.10 0.80 -9.26
C CYS A 79 16.08 1.94 -9.59
N PHE A 80 15.71 3.19 -9.38
CA PHE A 80 16.63 4.32 -9.54
C PHE A 80 17.82 4.18 -8.58
N GLU A 81 17.55 3.93 -7.29
CA GLU A 81 18.62 3.76 -6.28
C GLU A 81 19.58 2.62 -6.64
N ALA A 82 19.02 1.48 -7.09
CA ALA A 82 19.82 0.32 -7.49
C ALA A 82 20.67 0.56 -8.75
N LEU A 83 20.13 1.29 -9.73
CA LEU A 83 20.81 1.56 -11.01
C LEU A 83 21.89 2.62 -10.88
N THR A 84 21.75 3.56 -9.96
CA THR A 84 22.68 4.68 -9.80
C THR A 84 23.63 4.52 -8.62
N GLY A 85 23.30 3.67 -7.65
CA GLY A 85 23.99 3.60 -6.35
C GLY A 85 23.70 4.80 -5.43
N LEU A 86 22.80 5.70 -5.81
CA LEU A 86 22.39 6.87 -5.01
C LEU A 86 21.22 6.49 -4.12
N GLU A 87 21.32 6.75 -2.84
CA GLU A 87 20.22 6.58 -1.88
C GLU A 87 19.49 7.92 -1.71
N LEU A 88 18.18 7.93 -1.92
CA LEU A 88 17.37 9.12 -1.72
C LEU A 88 17.06 9.34 -0.23
N SER A 89 17.13 10.59 0.22
CA SER A 89 16.62 10.92 1.55
C SER A 89 15.13 10.62 1.65
N PRO A 90 14.59 10.35 2.86
CA PRO A 90 13.16 10.11 3.03
C PRO A 90 12.28 11.21 2.43
N ASP A 91 12.66 12.47 2.57
CA ASP A 91 11.89 13.61 2.03
C ASP A 91 11.85 13.55 0.48
N LYS A 92 12.96 13.24 -0.19
CA LYS A 92 13.00 13.06 -1.65
C LYS A 92 12.22 11.83 -2.09
N PHE A 93 12.35 10.72 -1.36
CA PHE A 93 11.59 9.51 -1.64
C PHE A 93 10.09 9.81 -1.63
N PHE A 94 9.56 10.43 -0.57
CA PHE A 94 8.15 10.77 -0.47
C PHE A 94 7.73 11.80 -1.52
N HIS A 95 8.60 12.76 -1.85
CA HIS A 95 8.33 13.73 -2.92
C HIS A 95 7.99 13.03 -4.24
N TYR A 96 8.83 12.10 -4.70
CA TYR A 96 8.57 11.36 -5.94
C TYR A 96 7.40 10.38 -5.82
N ALA A 97 7.27 9.68 -4.70
CA ALA A 97 6.20 8.72 -4.51
C ALA A 97 4.81 9.40 -4.53
N PHE A 98 4.69 10.59 -3.96
CA PHE A 98 3.44 11.34 -3.86
C PHE A 98 2.98 11.98 -5.17
N GLU A 99 3.82 12.08 -6.16
CA GLU A 99 3.38 12.45 -7.51
C GLU A 99 2.45 11.38 -8.13
N PHE A 100 2.51 10.13 -7.64
CA PHE A 100 1.73 9.00 -8.14
C PHE A 100 0.66 8.49 -7.17
N GLU A 101 0.89 8.62 -5.86
CA GLU A 101 -0.02 8.16 -4.81
C GLU A 101 0.16 9.01 -3.55
N ASN A 102 -0.86 9.75 -3.18
CA ASN A 102 -0.83 10.67 -2.05
C ASN A 102 -1.25 10.07 -0.69
N HIS A 103 -1.32 8.74 -0.59
CA HIS A 103 -1.66 8.03 0.63
C HIS A 103 -0.39 7.46 1.27
N PRO A 104 0.11 8.08 2.36
CA PRO A 104 1.41 7.73 2.95
C PRO A 104 1.42 6.35 3.63
N ASP A 105 0.28 5.86 4.09
CA ASP A 105 0.12 4.61 4.81
C ASP A 105 0.62 3.39 4.01
N ASN A 106 0.16 3.24 2.77
CA ASN A 106 0.60 2.17 1.88
C ASN A 106 2.06 2.32 1.44
N ILE A 107 2.46 3.54 1.08
CA ILE A 107 3.83 3.85 0.64
C ILE A 107 4.83 3.58 1.77
N THR A 108 4.52 4.04 3.00
CA THR A 108 5.39 3.86 4.15
C THR A 108 5.56 2.38 4.51
N ALA A 109 4.45 1.63 4.53
CA ALA A 109 4.48 0.20 4.80
C ALA A 109 5.26 -0.57 3.73
N ALA A 110 5.08 -0.25 2.44
CA ALA A 110 5.79 -0.89 1.35
C ALA A 110 7.30 -0.60 1.36
N ARG A 111 7.71 0.63 1.72
CA ARG A 111 9.13 1.02 1.75
C ARG A 111 9.88 0.48 2.96
N PHE A 112 9.28 0.59 4.14
CA PHE A 112 9.98 0.37 5.41
C PHE A 112 9.61 -0.96 6.08
N GLY A 113 8.48 -1.56 5.72
CA GLY A 113 7.98 -2.79 6.32
C GLY A 113 7.57 -2.65 7.78
N GLY A 114 7.04 -3.73 8.36
CA GLY A 114 6.55 -3.75 9.73
C GLY A 114 5.17 -3.09 9.89
N PHE A 115 4.86 -2.69 11.12
CA PHE A 115 3.70 -1.88 11.44
C PHE A 115 4.09 -0.40 11.33
N THR A 116 3.43 0.35 10.47
CA THR A 116 3.71 1.77 10.25
C THR A 116 2.49 2.62 10.55
N VAL A 117 2.73 3.78 11.15
CA VAL A 117 1.74 4.86 11.31
C VAL A 117 2.33 6.10 10.70
N SER A 118 1.62 6.76 9.80
CA SER A 118 2.14 7.92 9.07
C SER A 118 1.11 9.06 9.02
N ALA A 119 1.62 10.27 8.98
CA ALA A 119 0.85 11.49 8.81
C ALA A 119 1.57 12.45 7.86
N VAL A 120 0.81 13.21 7.08
CA VAL A 120 1.31 14.27 6.22
C VAL A 120 1.05 15.60 6.89
N ALA A 121 2.08 16.41 7.09
CA ALA A 121 1.97 17.78 7.59
C ALA A 121 1.46 18.70 6.47
N GLU A 122 0.99 19.90 6.83
CA GLU A 122 0.49 20.91 5.88
C GLU A 122 1.51 21.31 4.81
N ASN A 123 2.78 21.24 5.12
CA ASN A 123 3.88 21.48 4.19
C ASN A 123 4.25 20.27 3.31
N GLY A 124 3.45 19.20 3.34
CA GLY A 124 3.66 17.97 2.59
C GLY A 124 4.71 17.01 3.18
N LYS A 125 5.37 17.37 4.28
CA LYS A 125 6.35 16.48 4.94
C LYS A 125 5.65 15.30 5.61
N VAL A 126 6.20 14.09 5.41
CA VAL A 126 5.70 12.88 6.03
C VAL A 126 6.42 12.63 7.35
N SER A 127 5.62 12.49 8.39
CA SER A 127 6.07 11.95 9.68
C SER A 127 5.57 10.52 9.81
N PHE A 128 6.44 9.58 10.17
CA PHE A 128 6.01 8.20 10.36
C PHE A 128 6.73 7.54 11.53
N PHE A 129 6.02 6.59 12.11
CA PHE A 129 6.52 5.68 13.12
C PHE A 129 6.53 4.26 12.56
N ARG A 130 7.54 3.47 12.92
CA ARG A 130 7.67 2.07 12.53
C ARG A 130 7.92 1.20 13.75
N ALA A 131 7.21 0.06 13.84
CA ALA A 131 7.46 -0.98 14.83
C ALA A 131 7.49 -2.37 14.18
N PRO A 132 8.17 -3.34 14.77
CA PRO A 132 8.06 -4.72 14.35
C PRO A 132 6.65 -5.26 14.64
N ILE A 133 6.17 -6.15 13.78
CA ILE A 133 4.95 -6.93 14.04
C ILE A 133 5.34 -8.13 14.91
N ALA A 134 4.56 -8.40 15.97
CA ALA A 134 4.81 -9.55 16.81
C ALA A 134 4.67 -10.86 16.01
N PRO A 135 5.64 -11.79 16.08
CA PRO A 135 5.62 -13.03 15.29
C PRO A 135 4.40 -13.92 15.56
N LYS A 136 3.79 -13.79 16.75
CA LYS A 136 2.59 -14.54 17.13
C LYS A 136 1.31 -13.99 16.48
N LEU A 137 1.31 -12.74 15.99
CA LEU A 137 0.17 -12.18 15.27
C LEU A 137 0.15 -12.75 13.84
N LYS A 138 -0.93 -13.41 13.49
CA LYS A 138 -1.19 -13.89 12.14
C LYS A 138 -2.27 -13.04 11.49
N ILE A 139 -2.07 -12.71 10.22
CA ILE A 139 -3.05 -11.98 9.41
C ILE A 139 -3.58 -12.97 8.38
N LEU A 140 -4.90 -13.19 8.41
CA LEU A 140 -5.59 -13.98 7.39
C LEU A 140 -6.28 -13.01 6.44
N LEU A 141 -6.02 -13.16 5.15
CA LEU A 141 -6.66 -12.38 4.10
C LEU A 141 -7.69 -13.25 3.38
N THR A 142 -8.92 -12.75 3.32
CA THR A 142 -9.96 -13.32 2.44
C THR A 142 -10.05 -12.44 1.20
N VAL A 143 -9.70 -12.98 0.05
CA VAL A 143 -9.73 -12.27 -1.23
C VAL A 143 -10.91 -12.78 -2.05
N PRO A 144 -12.00 -12.01 -2.22
CA PRO A 144 -13.15 -12.46 -3.00
C PRO A 144 -12.80 -12.54 -4.50
N GLU A 145 -13.48 -13.41 -5.25
CA GLU A 145 -13.25 -13.56 -6.68
C GLU A 145 -13.70 -12.35 -7.50
N PHE A 146 -14.73 -11.63 -7.04
CA PHE A 146 -15.21 -10.43 -7.74
C PHE A 146 -14.24 -9.24 -7.54
N ARG A 147 -14.17 -8.37 -8.54
CA ARG A 147 -13.38 -7.14 -8.48
C ARG A 147 -14.26 -5.98 -7.99
N LEU A 148 -13.83 -5.31 -6.94
CA LEU A 148 -14.42 -4.05 -6.49
C LEU A 148 -13.51 -2.89 -6.95
N GLU A 149 -14.01 -2.07 -7.86
CA GLU A 149 -13.29 -0.89 -8.33
C GLU A 149 -13.03 0.07 -7.18
N THR A 150 -11.77 0.49 -6.99
CA THR A 150 -11.36 1.41 -5.92
C THR A 150 -12.17 2.71 -5.96
N GLN A 151 -12.51 3.19 -7.16
CA GLN A 151 -13.29 4.41 -7.34
C GLN A 151 -14.73 4.25 -6.82
N LYS A 152 -15.37 3.12 -7.07
CA LYS A 152 -16.72 2.81 -6.52
C LYS A 152 -16.68 2.70 -4.99
N ALA A 153 -15.68 2.00 -4.46
CA ALA A 153 -15.51 1.86 -3.01
C ALA A 153 -15.25 3.21 -2.30
N ARG A 154 -14.54 4.13 -2.95
CA ARG A 154 -14.31 5.50 -2.44
C ARG A 154 -15.56 6.37 -2.56
N ALA A 155 -16.30 6.27 -3.67
CA ALA A 155 -17.51 7.04 -3.91
C ALA A 155 -18.66 6.69 -2.93
N ALA A 156 -18.65 5.50 -2.34
CA ALA A 156 -19.62 5.10 -1.34
C ALA A 156 -19.45 5.81 0.01
N ILE A 157 -18.27 6.38 0.29
CA ILE A 157 -17.99 7.06 1.55
C ILE A 157 -18.58 8.47 1.50
N PRO A 158 -19.40 8.90 2.48
CA PRO A 158 -19.97 10.23 2.52
C PRO A 158 -18.89 11.30 2.68
N ARG A 159 -19.15 12.51 2.16
CA ARG A 159 -18.23 13.66 2.26
C ARG A 159 -18.22 14.31 3.64
N SER A 160 -19.22 14.06 4.45
CA SER A 160 -19.36 14.56 5.82
C SER A 160 -19.79 13.43 6.73
N LEU A 161 -19.32 13.47 7.96
CA LEU A 161 -19.61 12.49 9.00
C LEU A 161 -20.04 13.20 10.27
N ASP A 162 -20.88 12.55 11.05
CA ASP A 162 -21.28 13.06 12.35
C ASP A 162 -20.12 13.00 13.35
N LEU A 163 -20.03 14.02 14.21
CA LEU A 163 -18.99 14.10 15.22
C LEU A 163 -18.87 12.83 16.10
N PRO A 164 -19.99 12.20 16.57
CA PRO A 164 -19.90 10.95 17.31
C PRO A 164 -19.19 9.83 16.56
N ASP A 165 -19.40 9.69 15.25
CA ASP A 165 -18.76 8.66 14.44
C ASP A 165 -17.27 8.96 14.20
N ALA A 166 -16.93 10.22 14.01
CA ALA A 166 -15.52 10.65 13.95
C ALA A 166 -14.79 10.33 15.25
N VAL A 167 -15.36 10.70 16.42
CA VAL A 167 -14.81 10.39 17.74
C VAL A 167 -14.68 8.88 17.96
N PHE A 168 -15.70 8.11 17.56
CA PHE A 168 -15.67 6.65 17.63
C PHE A 168 -14.45 6.07 16.91
N ASN A 169 -14.17 6.53 15.70
CA ASN A 169 -13.02 6.04 14.92
C ASN A 169 -11.67 6.51 15.47
N LEU A 170 -11.56 7.76 15.94
CA LEU A 170 -10.34 8.27 16.57
C LEU A 170 -9.94 7.45 17.81
N GLN A 171 -10.90 7.13 18.67
CA GLN A 171 -10.67 6.28 19.84
C GLN A 171 -10.16 4.90 19.43
N ARG A 172 -10.76 4.28 18.42
CA ARG A 172 -10.42 2.94 17.95
C ARG A 172 -9.08 2.90 17.21
N SER A 173 -8.81 3.89 16.39
CA SER A 173 -7.50 4.04 15.75
C SER A 173 -6.38 4.13 16.79
N SER A 174 -6.55 4.97 17.83
CA SER A 174 -5.58 5.10 18.92
C SER A 174 -5.42 3.79 19.71
N LEU A 175 -6.53 3.11 20.02
CA LEU A 175 -6.51 1.83 20.72
C LEU A 175 -5.84 0.72 19.89
N THR A 176 -6.06 0.70 18.57
CA THR A 176 -5.39 -0.26 17.65
C THR A 176 -3.89 -0.08 17.70
N VAL A 177 -3.40 1.16 17.60
CA VAL A 177 -1.97 1.47 17.68
C VAL A 177 -1.39 0.99 19.01
N ALA A 178 -2.02 1.32 20.12
CA ALA A 178 -1.59 0.91 21.46
C ALA A 178 -1.57 -0.62 21.59
N ALA A 179 -2.65 -1.29 21.16
CA ALA A 179 -2.77 -2.75 21.22
C ALA A 179 -1.67 -3.48 20.43
N LEU A 180 -1.36 -3.01 19.23
CA LEU A 180 -0.32 -3.60 18.39
C LEU A 180 1.09 -3.37 18.99
N LEU A 181 1.36 -2.17 19.48
CA LEU A 181 2.66 -1.84 20.08
C LEU A 181 2.92 -2.60 21.40
N ARG A 182 1.86 -2.84 22.18
CA ARG A 182 1.96 -3.54 23.46
C ARG A 182 1.75 -5.04 23.36
N ASN A 183 1.40 -5.55 22.16
CA ASN A 183 1.00 -6.94 21.92
C ASN A 183 -0.23 -7.37 22.77
N GLU A 184 -1.14 -6.44 23.02
CA GLU A 184 -2.38 -6.65 23.77
C GLU A 184 -3.54 -6.91 22.80
N PHE A 185 -3.48 -8.03 22.08
CA PHE A 185 -4.36 -8.35 20.95
C PHE A 185 -5.83 -8.55 21.34
N HIS A 186 -6.14 -8.73 22.60
CA HIS A 186 -7.53 -8.83 23.08
C HIS A 186 -8.33 -7.54 22.82
N PHE A 187 -7.67 -6.39 22.66
CA PHE A 187 -8.33 -5.15 22.29
C PHE A 187 -8.69 -5.06 20.80
N LEU A 188 -8.11 -5.90 19.92
CA LEU A 188 -8.27 -5.75 18.46
C LEU A 188 -9.73 -5.94 18.02
N ARG A 189 -10.51 -6.81 18.68
CA ARG A 189 -11.93 -7.00 18.36
C ARG A 189 -12.71 -5.68 18.45
N GLU A 190 -12.49 -4.90 19.51
CA GLU A 190 -13.13 -3.61 19.68
C GLU A 190 -12.46 -2.52 18.82
N SER A 191 -11.13 -2.50 18.77
CA SER A 191 -10.41 -1.43 18.14
C SER A 191 -10.42 -1.46 16.60
N LEU A 192 -10.74 -2.58 15.97
CA LEU A 192 -10.90 -2.70 14.53
C LEU A 192 -12.32 -2.37 14.04
N ARG A 193 -13.26 -2.08 14.94
CA ARG A 193 -14.60 -1.57 14.57
C ARG A 193 -14.48 -0.21 13.91
N ASP A 194 -15.31 0.02 12.90
CA ASP A 194 -15.22 1.19 12.04
C ASP A 194 -16.62 1.72 11.70
N ARG A 195 -16.77 3.03 11.72
CA ARG A 195 -17.99 3.75 11.31
C ARG A 195 -17.74 4.71 10.14
N LEU A 196 -16.48 4.77 9.64
CA LEU A 196 -16.11 5.65 8.52
C LEU A 196 -16.11 4.94 7.18
N HIS A 197 -15.79 3.65 7.15
CA HIS A 197 -15.62 2.90 5.90
C HIS A 197 -16.50 1.66 5.84
N GLN A 198 -16.48 0.81 6.87
CA GLN A 198 -17.18 -0.48 6.88
C GLN A 198 -18.68 -0.34 6.58
N PRO A 199 -19.47 0.54 7.23
CA PRO A 199 -20.90 0.63 6.96
C PRO A 199 -21.25 0.98 5.52
N PHE A 200 -20.40 1.77 4.87
CA PHE A 200 -20.62 2.24 3.50
C PHE A 200 -20.08 1.28 2.43
N ARG A 201 -19.11 0.44 2.79
CA ARG A 201 -18.51 -0.54 1.88
C ARG A 201 -19.13 -1.93 2.01
N ALA A 202 -19.65 -2.28 3.17
CA ALA A 202 -20.27 -3.59 3.42
C ALA A 202 -21.30 -3.98 2.35
N PRO A 203 -22.23 -3.10 1.94
CA PRO A 203 -23.20 -3.43 0.90
C PRO A 203 -22.59 -3.74 -0.47
N LEU A 204 -21.34 -3.33 -0.71
CA LEU A 204 -20.62 -3.56 -1.97
C LEU A 204 -19.86 -4.90 -1.98
N ILE A 205 -19.80 -5.59 -0.85
CA ILE A 205 -18.99 -6.80 -0.66
C ILE A 205 -19.91 -7.91 -0.14
N PRO A 206 -20.40 -8.81 -1.00
CA PRO A 206 -21.21 -9.94 -0.56
C PRO A 206 -20.53 -10.78 0.51
N GLY A 207 -21.24 -11.12 1.59
CA GLY A 207 -20.72 -11.91 2.71
C GLY A 207 -19.86 -11.12 3.71
N PHE A 208 -19.67 -9.81 3.53
CA PHE A 208 -18.80 -9.01 4.40
C PHE A 208 -19.35 -8.89 5.83
N GLU A 209 -20.64 -8.67 5.97
CA GLU A 209 -21.29 -8.54 7.28
C GLU A 209 -21.25 -9.86 8.05
N GLU A 210 -21.46 -10.99 7.37
CA GLU A 210 -21.34 -12.33 7.95
C GLU A 210 -19.93 -12.59 8.49
N ILE A 211 -18.89 -12.18 7.72
CA ILE A 211 -17.49 -12.27 8.17
C ILE A 211 -17.25 -11.39 9.39
N LEU A 212 -17.72 -10.14 9.40
CA LEU A 212 -17.54 -9.23 10.54
C LEU A 212 -18.22 -9.73 11.81
N CYS A 213 -19.30 -10.51 11.68
CA CYS A 213 -20.03 -11.11 12.81
C CYS A 213 -19.37 -12.41 13.33
N LEU A 214 -18.33 -12.94 12.69
CA LEU A 214 -17.68 -14.18 13.15
C LEU A 214 -17.13 -14.00 14.57
N ASN A 215 -17.54 -14.92 15.45
CA ASN A 215 -17.08 -14.96 16.82
C ASN A 215 -16.48 -16.35 17.10
N GLN A 216 -15.27 -16.57 16.61
CA GLN A 216 -14.55 -17.83 16.80
C GLN A 216 -13.35 -17.63 17.71
N GLU A 217 -13.02 -18.69 18.45
CA GLU A 217 -11.81 -18.75 19.26
C GLU A 217 -10.56 -18.58 18.35
N GLY A 218 -9.59 -17.80 18.81
CA GLY A 218 -8.38 -17.49 18.05
C GLY A 218 -8.50 -16.27 17.13
N ILE A 219 -9.70 -15.75 16.84
CA ILE A 219 -9.89 -14.52 16.07
C ILE A 219 -9.86 -13.31 17.02
N SER A 220 -8.78 -12.54 17.00
CA SER A 220 -8.60 -11.34 17.82
C SER A 220 -9.30 -10.10 17.27
N GLY A 221 -9.53 -10.03 15.96
CA GLY A 221 -10.24 -8.92 15.31
C GLY A 221 -10.47 -9.17 13.82
N LEU A 222 -11.44 -8.46 13.27
CA LEU A 222 -11.87 -8.53 11.86
C LEU A 222 -11.97 -7.10 11.29
N LYS A 223 -11.54 -6.92 10.03
CA LYS A 223 -11.61 -5.64 9.33
C LYS A 223 -11.71 -5.82 7.81
#